data_291c313259a07e23eb01b4031bc36918
#
_entry.id   291c313259a07e23eb01b4031bc36918
#
_cell.length_a   1.000
_cell.length_b   1.000
_cell.length_c   1.000
_cell.angle_alpha   90.00
_cell.angle_beta   90.00
_cell.angle_gamma   90.00
#
_symmetry.space_group_name_H-M   'P 1'
#
loop_
_entity.id
_entity.type
_entity.pdbx_description
1 polymer ?
#
loop_
_entity_poly.entity_id
_entity_poly.type
_entity_poly.pdbx_seq_one_letter_code
_entity_poly.pdbx_strand_id
1 'polypeptide(L)'
;MHAYEAIEQSLTYIEEHLTKEISTEKLANTVGLSPFYFQRLFKRLVNKPVQEYVKLRRLAKVIENLKSTEQRILDAALDYGFSSHANFTRAFKETYGITPENYKKDLPMLNTFDKPEVSMNYVLVDEGVPLVVGNIVLE
;
A
#
# COMPACT_ATOMS: atom_id res chain seq x y z
N MET A 1 15.05 3.54 18.82
CA MET A 1 14.27 2.94 17.73
C MET A 1 15.07 3.04 16.45
N HIS A 2 15.24 1.91 15.75
CA HIS A 2 15.84 1.94 14.41
C HIS A 2 14.86 2.54 13.40
N ALA A 3 15.41 3.13 12.33
CA ALA A 3 14.59 3.75 11.30
C ALA A 3 13.58 2.76 10.67
N TYR A 4 14.00 1.50 10.44
CA TYR A 4 13.07 0.51 9.88
C TYR A 4 11.92 0.20 10.83
N GLU A 5 12.11 0.30 12.14
CA GLU A 5 11.04 0.07 13.11
C GLU A 5 9.95 1.14 13.01
N ALA A 6 10.35 2.38 12.76
CA ALA A 6 9.38 3.45 12.53
C ALA A 6 8.53 3.16 11.30
N ILE A 7 9.15 2.66 10.23
CA ILE A 7 8.41 2.30 9.01
C ILE A 7 7.53 1.08 9.24
N GLU A 8 8.02 0.06 9.97
CA GLU A 8 7.18 -1.10 10.32
C GLU A 8 5.94 -0.69 11.10
N GLN A 9 6.09 0.21 12.08
CA GLN A 9 4.96 0.73 12.85
C GLN A 9 3.97 1.45 11.94
N SER A 10 4.46 2.25 10.99
CA SER A 10 3.57 2.94 10.06
C SER A 10 2.83 1.96 9.14
N LEU A 11 3.49 0.90 8.68
CA LEU A 11 2.85 -0.14 7.87
C LEU A 11 1.76 -0.86 8.64
N THR A 12 2.01 -1.18 9.90
CA THR A 12 1.01 -1.80 10.77
C THR A 12 -0.19 -0.90 10.96
N TYR A 13 0.06 0.39 11.23
CA TYR A 13 -1.02 1.38 11.34
C TYR A 13 -1.85 1.46 10.07
N ILE A 14 -1.20 1.51 8.91
CA ILE A 14 -1.89 1.57 7.62
C ILE A 14 -2.82 0.36 7.46
N GLU A 15 -2.31 -0.87 7.70
CA GLU A 15 -3.13 -2.08 7.55
C GLU A 15 -4.36 -2.07 8.46
N GLU A 16 -4.23 -1.54 9.67
CA GLU A 16 -5.33 -1.49 10.63
C GLU A 16 -6.33 -0.39 10.33
N HIS A 17 -6.00 0.57 9.45
CA HIS A 17 -6.82 1.76 9.20
C HIS A 17 -7.16 1.97 7.73
N LEU A 18 -7.10 0.91 6.91
CA LEU A 18 -7.38 1.02 5.47
C LEU A 18 -8.80 1.50 5.15
N THR A 19 -9.74 1.27 6.07
CA THR A 19 -11.13 1.73 5.91
C THR A 19 -11.32 3.20 6.30
N LYS A 20 -10.27 3.86 6.79
CA LYS A 20 -10.32 5.24 7.29
C LYS A 20 -9.38 6.13 6.51
N GLU A 21 -9.50 7.43 6.71
CA GLU A 21 -8.57 8.39 6.13
C GLU A 21 -7.18 8.22 6.74
N ILE A 22 -6.15 8.20 5.91
CA ILE A 22 -4.76 8.03 6.33
C ILE A 22 -3.97 9.26 5.88
N SER A 23 -3.47 10.03 6.85
CA SER A 23 -2.66 11.22 6.61
C SER A 23 -1.18 10.90 6.75
N THR A 24 -0.39 11.29 5.76
CA THR A 24 1.07 11.15 5.80
C THR A 24 1.68 11.90 6.98
N GLU A 25 1.16 13.11 7.27
CA GLU A 25 1.64 13.91 8.40
C GLU A 25 1.37 13.24 9.74
N LYS A 26 0.18 12.67 9.92
CA LYS A 26 -0.16 11.96 11.15
C LYS A 26 0.69 10.71 11.33
N LEU A 27 0.96 9.99 10.26
CA LEU A 27 1.86 8.82 10.31
C LEU A 27 3.25 9.24 10.76
N ALA A 28 3.81 10.29 10.16
CA ALA A 28 5.12 10.80 10.52
C ALA A 28 5.17 11.20 12.00
N ASN A 29 4.18 11.94 12.47
CA ASN A 29 4.10 12.37 13.85
C ASN A 29 4.02 11.19 14.82
N THR A 30 3.26 10.17 14.48
CA THR A 30 3.08 8.98 15.32
C THR A 30 4.41 8.26 15.57
N VAL A 31 5.31 8.26 14.60
CA VAL A 31 6.61 7.61 14.72
C VAL A 31 7.75 8.58 15.04
N GLY A 32 7.42 9.86 15.34
CA GLY A 32 8.40 10.85 15.80
C GLY A 32 9.33 11.39 14.73
N LEU A 33 8.91 11.36 13.46
CA LEU A 33 9.72 11.84 12.34
C LEU A 33 9.05 13.05 11.68
N SER A 34 9.88 13.93 11.07
CA SER A 34 9.32 14.98 10.24
C SER A 34 8.64 14.36 9.02
N PRO A 35 7.59 15.01 8.47
CA PRO A 35 6.94 14.48 7.27
C PRO A 35 7.89 14.27 6.10
N PHE A 36 8.83 15.19 5.88
CA PHE A 36 9.80 15.10 4.80
C PHE A 36 10.72 13.87 4.97
N TYR A 37 11.30 13.71 6.15
CA TYR A 37 12.19 12.58 6.42
C TYR A 37 11.44 11.25 6.38
N PHE A 38 10.23 11.22 6.94
CA PHE A 38 9.38 10.03 6.93
C PHE A 38 9.08 9.57 5.50
N GLN A 39 8.70 10.50 4.63
CA GLN A 39 8.37 10.16 3.23
C GLN A 39 9.58 9.61 2.49
N ARG A 40 10.75 10.20 2.70
CA ARG A 40 11.98 9.71 2.07
C ARG A 40 12.35 8.30 2.55
N LEU A 41 12.28 8.10 3.86
CA LEU A 41 12.60 6.80 4.46
C LEU A 41 11.60 5.74 4.02
N PHE A 42 10.32 6.08 4.02
CA PHE A 42 9.26 5.17 3.59
C PHE A 42 9.48 4.72 2.14
N LYS A 43 9.69 5.68 1.24
CA LYS A 43 9.92 5.37 -0.18
C LYS A 43 11.16 4.50 -0.36
N ARG A 44 12.22 4.75 0.40
CA ARG A 44 13.45 3.98 0.31
C ARG A 44 13.26 2.52 0.76
N LEU A 45 12.52 2.29 1.85
CA LEU A 45 12.35 0.97 2.41
C LEU A 45 11.19 0.19 1.79
N VAL A 46 10.13 0.86 1.38
CA VAL A 46 8.92 0.25 0.82
C VAL A 46 8.93 0.28 -0.71
N ASN A 47 9.73 1.14 -1.30
CA ASN A 47 9.84 1.35 -2.75
C ASN A 47 8.58 1.95 -3.39
N LYS A 48 7.76 2.61 -2.59
CA LYS A 48 6.55 3.31 -3.06
C LYS A 48 6.34 4.55 -2.19
N PRO A 49 5.83 5.66 -2.75
CA PRO A 49 5.35 6.76 -1.93
C PRO A 49 4.23 6.29 -1.00
N VAL A 50 4.08 6.95 0.14
CA VAL A 50 3.11 6.54 1.18
C VAL A 50 1.70 6.35 0.62
N GLN A 51 1.17 7.37 -0.08
CA GLN A 51 -0.20 7.33 -0.56
C GLN A 51 -0.40 6.34 -1.70
N GLU A 52 0.64 6.08 -2.50
CA GLU A 52 0.60 5.02 -3.51
C GLU A 52 0.52 3.65 -2.85
N TYR A 53 1.32 3.43 -1.81
CA TYR A 53 1.27 2.19 -1.02
C TYR A 53 -0.12 1.96 -0.42
N VAL A 54 -0.70 3.01 0.19
CA VAL A 54 -2.04 2.92 0.78
C VAL A 54 -3.07 2.52 -0.28
N LYS A 55 -3.02 3.15 -1.45
CA LYS A 55 -3.92 2.83 -2.56
C LYS A 55 -3.80 1.36 -2.97
N LEU A 56 -2.57 0.87 -3.14
CA LEU A 56 -2.34 -0.52 -3.55
C LEU A 56 -2.84 -1.52 -2.51
N ARG A 57 -2.66 -1.23 -1.22
CA ARG A 57 -3.17 -2.10 -0.17
C ARG A 57 -4.70 -2.08 -0.10
N ARG A 58 -5.31 -0.92 -0.30
CA ARG A 58 -6.77 -0.82 -0.37
C ARG A 58 -7.33 -1.64 -1.53
N LEU A 59 -6.71 -1.55 -2.71
CA LEU A 59 -7.11 -2.36 -3.86
C LEU A 59 -6.98 -3.86 -3.57
N ALA A 60 -5.90 -4.27 -2.91
CA ALA A 60 -5.70 -5.67 -2.54
C ALA A 60 -6.82 -6.17 -1.62
N LYS A 61 -7.23 -5.36 -0.65
CA LYS A 61 -8.31 -5.71 0.27
C LYS A 61 -9.67 -5.79 -0.42
N VAL A 62 -9.94 -4.88 -1.35
CA VAL A 62 -11.16 -4.96 -2.16
C VAL A 62 -11.20 -6.26 -2.95
N ILE A 63 -10.07 -6.65 -3.56
CA ILE A 63 -9.97 -7.91 -4.29
C ILE A 63 -10.31 -9.10 -3.40
N GLU A 64 -9.76 -9.16 -2.18
CA GLU A 64 -10.08 -10.21 -1.23
C GLU A 64 -11.59 -10.29 -0.96
N ASN A 65 -12.23 -9.14 -0.75
CA ASN A 65 -13.67 -9.09 -0.50
C ASN A 65 -14.48 -9.53 -1.72
N LEU A 66 -14.09 -9.13 -2.92
CA LEU A 66 -14.78 -9.52 -4.14
C LEU A 66 -14.69 -11.02 -4.42
N LYS A 67 -13.59 -11.66 -3.99
CA LYS A 67 -13.41 -13.11 -4.11
C LYS A 67 -14.24 -13.91 -3.13
N SER A 68 -14.33 -13.43 -1.88
CA SER A 68 -14.84 -14.22 -0.77
C SER A 68 -16.31 -13.94 -0.42
N THR A 69 -16.91 -12.88 -0.96
CA THR A 69 -18.27 -12.47 -0.64
C THR A 69 -19.04 -12.10 -1.90
N GLU A 70 -20.38 -12.03 -1.77
CA GLU A 70 -21.25 -11.52 -2.83
C GLU A 70 -21.45 -10.01 -2.71
N GLN A 71 -20.61 -9.33 -1.96
CA GLN A 71 -20.68 -7.88 -1.79
C GLN A 71 -20.60 -7.17 -3.14
N ARG A 72 -21.41 -6.11 -3.30
CA ARG A 72 -21.38 -5.31 -4.53
C ARG A 72 -20.04 -4.56 -4.62
N ILE A 73 -19.56 -4.37 -5.86
CA ILE A 73 -18.30 -3.68 -6.13
C ILE A 73 -18.28 -2.30 -5.47
N LEU A 74 -19.35 -1.52 -5.61
CA LEU A 74 -19.43 -0.18 -5.02
C LEU A 74 -19.28 -0.22 -3.50
N ASP A 75 -19.97 -1.15 -2.83
CA ASP A 75 -19.90 -1.24 -1.38
C ASP A 75 -18.49 -1.60 -0.90
N ALA A 76 -17.83 -2.55 -1.56
CA ALA A 76 -16.46 -2.91 -1.24
C ALA A 76 -15.51 -1.73 -1.44
N ALA A 77 -15.67 -0.99 -2.53
CA ALA A 77 -14.84 0.18 -2.82
C ALA A 77 -15.00 1.28 -1.77
N LEU A 78 -16.25 1.58 -1.38
CA LEU A 78 -16.53 2.60 -0.37
C LEU A 78 -15.99 2.20 1.01
N ASP A 79 -16.11 0.91 1.37
CA ASP A 79 -15.59 0.40 2.64
C ASP A 79 -14.07 0.63 2.79
N TYR A 80 -13.34 0.57 1.69
CA TYR A 80 -11.88 0.76 1.70
C TYR A 80 -11.46 2.16 1.24
N GLY A 81 -12.33 3.16 1.41
CA GLY A 81 -11.96 4.56 1.34
C GLY A 81 -11.91 5.17 -0.05
N PHE A 82 -12.42 4.49 -1.07
CA PHE A 82 -12.58 5.12 -2.39
C PHE A 82 -13.81 6.03 -2.38
N SER A 83 -13.63 7.24 -2.89
CA SER A 83 -14.67 8.29 -2.79
C SER A 83 -15.85 8.05 -3.72
N SER A 84 -15.67 7.27 -4.79
CA SER A 84 -16.73 6.97 -5.74
C SER A 84 -16.40 5.71 -6.54
N HIS A 85 -17.42 5.15 -7.18
CA HIS A 85 -17.25 4.02 -8.09
C HIS A 85 -16.30 4.37 -9.25
N ALA A 86 -16.42 5.58 -9.78
CA ALA A 86 -15.56 6.02 -10.89
C ALA A 86 -14.09 6.10 -10.49
N ASN A 87 -13.80 6.65 -9.31
CA ASN A 87 -12.42 6.73 -8.80
C ASN A 87 -11.83 5.35 -8.55
N PHE A 88 -12.63 4.45 -7.97
CA PHE A 88 -12.21 3.08 -7.76
C PHE A 88 -11.94 2.34 -9.06
N THR A 89 -12.86 2.42 -10.02
CA THR A 89 -12.72 1.76 -11.32
C THR A 89 -11.45 2.21 -12.04
N ARG A 90 -11.18 3.51 -12.03
CA ARG A 90 -9.97 4.05 -12.65
C ARG A 90 -8.70 3.52 -11.97
N ALA A 91 -8.64 3.57 -10.64
CA ALA A 91 -7.49 3.09 -9.90
C ALA A 91 -7.27 1.59 -10.13
N PHE A 92 -8.33 0.81 -10.10
CA PHE A 92 -8.28 -0.63 -10.34
C PHE A 92 -7.76 -0.96 -11.73
N LYS A 93 -8.32 -0.32 -12.75
CA LYS A 93 -7.93 -0.54 -14.15
C LYS A 93 -6.50 -0.10 -14.42
N GLU A 94 -6.08 1.03 -13.87
CA GLU A 94 -4.69 1.51 -14.01
C GLU A 94 -3.70 0.54 -13.38
N THR A 95 -4.09 -0.09 -12.28
CA THR A 95 -3.20 -1.01 -11.55
C THR A 95 -3.16 -2.41 -12.17
N TYR A 96 -4.32 -2.94 -12.55
CA TYR A 96 -4.44 -4.35 -12.94
C TYR A 96 -4.77 -4.57 -14.42
N GLY A 97 -5.08 -3.53 -15.16
CA GLY A 97 -5.35 -3.62 -16.61
C GLY A 97 -6.74 -4.12 -16.99
N ILE A 98 -7.59 -4.44 -16.01
CA ILE A 98 -8.98 -4.87 -16.24
C ILE A 98 -9.91 -4.08 -15.33
N THR A 99 -11.20 -4.04 -15.68
CA THR A 99 -12.19 -3.40 -14.83
C THR A 99 -12.59 -4.28 -13.65
N PRO A 100 -13.07 -3.69 -12.53
CA PRO A 100 -13.56 -4.47 -11.41
C PRO A 100 -14.70 -5.43 -11.80
N GLU A 101 -15.58 -5.00 -12.71
CA GLU A 101 -16.69 -5.80 -13.20
C GLU A 101 -16.20 -7.04 -13.94
N ASN A 102 -15.22 -6.88 -14.83
CA ASN A 102 -14.61 -8.00 -15.54
C ASN A 102 -13.85 -8.92 -14.58
N TYR A 103 -13.17 -8.36 -13.59
CA TYR A 103 -12.52 -9.15 -12.56
C TYR A 103 -13.52 -10.02 -11.81
N LYS A 104 -14.62 -9.45 -11.36
CA LYS A 104 -15.65 -10.19 -10.59
C LYS A 104 -16.30 -11.29 -11.42
N LYS A 105 -16.42 -11.09 -12.73
CA LYS A 105 -16.99 -12.07 -13.65
C LYS A 105 -16.08 -13.27 -13.87
N ASP A 106 -14.79 -13.03 -14.12
CA ASP A 106 -13.84 -14.06 -14.56
C ASP A 106 -12.90 -14.53 -13.45
N LEU A 107 -12.73 -13.76 -12.38
CA LEU A 107 -11.86 -14.03 -11.23
C LEU A 107 -10.44 -14.47 -11.63
N PRO A 108 -9.74 -13.74 -12.52
CA PRO A 108 -8.38 -14.11 -12.90
C PRO A 108 -7.41 -13.92 -11.72
N MET A 109 -6.26 -14.57 -11.79
CA MET A 109 -5.17 -14.34 -10.83
C MET A 109 -4.59 -12.95 -11.06
N LEU A 110 -4.51 -12.15 -9.99
CA LEU A 110 -3.89 -10.81 -10.04
C LEU A 110 -2.74 -10.74 -9.03
N ASN A 111 -1.68 -10.02 -9.41
CA ASN A 111 -0.57 -9.74 -8.51
C ASN A 111 -0.93 -8.58 -7.58
N THR A 112 -1.46 -8.90 -6.41
CA THR A 112 -1.79 -7.90 -5.41
C THR A 112 -0.53 -7.52 -4.63
N PHE A 113 -0.47 -6.26 -4.19
CA PHE A 113 0.68 -5.75 -3.45
C PHE A 113 0.57 -6.12 -1.97
N ASP A 114 1.52 -6.93 -1.49
CA ASP A 114 1.55 -7.37 -0.10
C ASP A 114 2.32 -6.40 0.79
N LYS A 115 2.06 -6.48 2.10
CA LYS A 115 2.82 -5.72 3.10
C LYS A 115 4.27 -6.22 3.11
N PRO A 116 5.27 -5.35 2.88
CA PRO A 116 6.67 -5.80 2.77
C PRO A 116 7.32 -6.04 4.13
N GLU A 117 8.39 -6.84 4.12
CA GLU A 117 9.29 -7.05 5.24
C GLU A 117 10.44 -6.04 5.17
N VAL A 118 10.25 -4.87 5.78
CA VAL A 118 11.19 -3.76 5.63
C VAL A 118 12.48 -3.91 6.42
N SER A 119 12.52 -4.75 7.45
CA SER A 119 13.74 -4.97 8.23
C SER A 119 14.89 -5.50 7.37
N MET A 120 14.61 -6.39 6.44
CA MET A 120 15.61 -6.92 5.52
C MET A 120 16.16 -5.82 4.61
N ASN A 121 15.29 -4.96 4.09
CA ASN A 121 15.69 -3.85 3.23
C ASN A 121 16.59 -2.87 3.98
N TYR A 122 16.29 -2.60 5.24
CA TYR A 122 17.09 -1.72 6.07
C TYR A 122 18.49 -2.28 6.32
N VAL A 123 18.61 -3.57 6.62
CA VAL A 123 19.90 -4.21 6.86
C VAL A 123 20.81 -4.08 5.65
N LEU A 124 20.31 -4.28 4.44
CA LEU A 124 21.09 -4.15 3.22
C LEU A 124 21.57 -2.70 3.02
N VAL A 125 20.73 -1.71 3.32
CA VAL A 125 21.10 -0.30 3.22
C VAL A 125 22.13 0.08 4.27
N ASP A 126 21.95 -0.37 5.52
CA ASP A 126 22.84 -0.04 6.64
C ASP A 126 24.24 -0.61 6.45
N GLU A 127 24.37 -1.77 5.83
CA GLU A 127 25.64 -2.42 5.54
C GLU A 127 26.36 -1.83 4.31
N GLY A 128 25.78 -0.80 3.69
CA GLY A 128 26.36 -0.18 2.50
C GLY A 128 26.22 -1.00 1.23
N VAL A 129 25.41 -2.04 1.26
CA VAL A 129 25.13 -2.86 0.08
C VAL A 129 24.02 -2.19 -0.72
N PRO A 130 24.15 -2.07 -2.06
CA PRO A 130 23.05 -1.53 -2.86
C PRO A 130 21.79 -2.34 -2.65
N LEU A 131 20.69 -1.62 -2.34
CA LEU A 131 19.39 -2.25 -2.14
C LEU A 131 18.70 -2.40 -3.47
N VAL A 132 18.35 -3.65 -3.82
CA VAL A 132 17.58 -3.94 -5.03
C VAL A 132 16.18 -4.37 -4.62
N VAL A 133 15.16 -3.62 -5.08
CA VAL A 133 13.75 -3.93 -4.86
C VAL A 133 13.13 -4.05 -6.24
N GLY A 134 12.77 -5.27 -6.64
CA GLY A 134 12.41 -5.54 -8.02
C GLY A 134 13.59 -5.22 -8.94
N ASN A 135 13.42 -4.29 -9.88
CA ASN A 135 14.46 -3.86 -10.81
C ASN A 135 15.06 -2.50 -10.44
N ILE A 136 14.83 -2.01 -9.21
CA ILE A 136 15.28 -0.69 -8.78
C ILE A 136 16.36 -0.84 -7.72
N VAL A 137 17.50 -0.16 -7.94
CA VAL A 137 18.59 -0.11 -6.96
C VAL A 137 18.40 1.16 -6.11
N LEU A 138 18.32 0.98 -4.79
CA LEU A 138 18.19 2.06 -3.82
C LEU A 138 19.50 2.21 -3.04
N GLU A 139 20.01 3.43 -2.94
CA GLU A 139 21.24 3.74 -2.21
C GLU A 139 20.95 4.69 -1.05
#